data_a7f10dd1cdb32076dd879ac52d642b83
#
_entry.id   a7f10dd1cdb32076dd879ac52d642b83
#
_cell.length_a   1.000
_cell.length_b   1.000
_cell.length_c   1.000
_cell.angle_alpha   90.00
_cell.angle_beta   90.00
_cell.angle_gamma   90.00
#
_symmetry.space_group_name_H-M   'P 1'
#
loop_
_entity.id
_entity.type
_entity.pdbx_description
1 polymer ?
#
loop_
_entity_poly.entity_id
_entity_poly.type
_entity_poly.pdbx_seq_one_letter_code
_entity_poly.pdbx_strand_id
1 'polypeptide(L)' 'MNLLKPTEVSAKLGITKGALHSFRRREHSFPEPIKVSPKVFRWDETDIDRWLTAKKESIYGTSTEAG' A
#
# COMPACT_ATOMS: atom_id res chain seq x y z
N MET A 1 -5.81 8.19 -13.92
CA MET A 1 -5.12 7.14 -13.14
C MET A 1 -3.64 7.51 -12.97
N ASN A 2 -3.17 7.51 -11.76
CA ASN A 2 -1.77 7.80 -11.49
C ASN A 2 -1.07 6.51 -11.04
N LEU A 3 -0.10 6.06 -11.81
CA LEU A 3 0.58 4.80 -11.56
C LEU A 3 1.88 5.01 -10.80
N LEU A 4 2.07 4.23 -9.74
CA LEU A 4 3.25 4.33 -8.88
C LEU A 4 4.17 3.13 -9.09
N LYS A 5 5.46 3.41 -9.13
CA LYS A 5 6.50 2.37 -9.15
C LYS A 5 6.62 1.75 -7.76
N PRO A 6 7.16 0.53 -7.65
CA PRO A 6 7.38 -0.07 -6.33
C PRO A 6 8.18 0.83 -5.39
N THR A 7 9.20 1.52 -5.91
CA THR A 7 9.98 2.46 -5.10
C THR A 7 9.14 3.62 -4.59
N GLU A 8 8.21 4.09 -5.41
CA GLU A 8 7.32 5.18 -5.02
C GLU A 8 6.33 4.73 -3.95
N VAL A 9 5.81 3.50 -4.09
CA VAL A 9 4.90 2.95 -3.09
C VAL A 9 5.62 2.77 -1.76
N SER A 10 6.83 2.22 -1.77
CA SER A 10 7.59 2.03 -0.54
C SER A 10 7.91 3.37 0.13
N ALA A 11 8.25 4.39 -0.67
CA ALA A 11 8.50 5.72 -0.14
C ALA A 11 7.24 6.31 0.50
N LYS A 12 6.10 6.11 -0.15
CA LYS A 12 4.82 6.59 0.37
C LYS A 12 4.46 5.92 1.69
N LEU A 13 4.81 4.65 1.85
CA LEU A 13 4.59 3.92 3.09
C LEU A 13 5.69 4.12 4.12
N GLY A 14 6.80 4.74 3.72
CA GLY A 14 7.92 4.99 4.62
C GLY A 14 8.75 3.74 4.92
N ILE A 15 8.79 2.79 3.99
CA ILE A 15 9.54 1.54 4.15
C ILE A 15 10.47 1.35 2.97
N THR A 16 11.40 0.40 3.09
CA THR A 16 12.31 0.08 2.00
C THR A 16 11.58 -0.77 0.95
N LYS A 17 12.16 -0.84 -0.25
CA LYS A 17 11.61 -1.66 -1.33
C LYS A 17 11.58 -3.14 -0.94
N GLY A 18 12.62 -3.60 -0.25
CA GLY A 18 12.67 -4.97 0.23
C GLY A 18 11.60 -5.25 1.28
N ALA A 19 11.38 -4.29 2.18
CA ALA A 19 10.33 -4.40 3.18
C ALA A 19 8.94 -4.42 2.53
N LEU A 20 8.78 -3.68 1.45
CA LEU A 20 7.50 -3.67 0.71
C LEU A 20 7.18 -5.07 0.19
N HIS A 21 8.17 -5.76 -0.34
CA HIS A 21 7.98 -7.12 -0.86
C HIS A 21 7.48 -8.06 0.23
N SER A 22 8.11 -8.03 1.40
CA SER A 22 7.69 -8.86 2.54
C SER A 22 6.33 -8.43 3.07
N PHE A 23 6.09 -7.13 3.11
CA PHE A 23 4.85 -6.55 3.58
C PHE A 23 3.66 -7.04 2.75
N ARG A 24 3.80 -7.04 1.44
CA ARG A 24 2.75 -7.50 0.54
C ARG A 24 2.37 -8.97 0.80
N ARG A 25 3.34 -9.78 1.14
CA ARG A 25 3.10 -11.20 1.40
C ARG A 25 2.32 -11.42 2.69
N ARG A 26 2.46 -10.52 3.65
CA ARG A 26 1.79 -10.62 4.95
C ARG A 26 0.44 -9.92 4.98
N GLU A 27 0.32 -8.81 4.27
CA GLU A 27 -0.91 -8.01 4.24
C GLU A 27 -1.79 -8.42 3.07
N HIS A 28 -2.75 -9.28 3.34
CA HIS A 28 -3.64 -9.77 2.30
C HIS A 28 -4.58 -8.70 1.77
N SER A 29 -4.83 -7.67 2.55
CA SER A 29 -5.69 -6.55 2.15
C SER A 29 -4.99 -5.54 1.25
N PHE A 30 -3.65 -5.65 1.13
CA PHE A 30 -2.89 -4.70 0.33
C PHE A 30 -3.27 -4.82 -1.15
N PRO A 31 -3.44 -3.67 -1.85
CA PRO A 31 -3.88 -3.71 -3.26
C PRO A 31 -2.91 -4.49 -4.14
N GLU A 32 -3.47 -5.19 -5.11
CA GLU A 32 -2.67 -5.91 -6.08
C GLU A 32 -2.07 -4.95 -7.10
N PRO A 33 -0.83 -5.16 -7.51
CA PRO A 33 -0.24 -4.32 -8.55
C PRO A 33 -0.86 -4.63 -9.91
N ILE A 34 -0.86 -3.61 -10.76
CA ILE A 34 -1.27 -3.76 -12.15
C ILE A 34 -0.07 -4.25 -12.93
N LYS A 35 -0.21 -5.38 -13.59
CA LYS A 35 0.86 -5.92 -14.42
C LYS A 35 0.81 -5.25 -15.78
N VAL A 36 1.61 -4.21 -15.95
CA VAL A 36 1.65 -3.44 -17.20
C VAL A 36 2.32 -4.23 -18.30
N SER A 37 3.34 -5.00 -17.97
CA SER A 37 4.02 -5.90 -18.89
C SER A 37 4.61 -7.04 -18.07
N PRO A 38 5.20 -8.08 -18.71
CA PRO A 38 5.68 -9.25 -17.97
C PRO A 38 6.61 -8.95 -16.80
N LYS A 39 7.35 -7.85 -16.87
CA LYS A 39 8.29 -7.49 -15.80
C LYS A 39 8.02 -6.14 -15.17
N VAL A 40 6.92 -5.49 -15.54
CA VAL A 40 6.63 -4.13 -15.07
C VAL A 40 5.34 -4.14 -14.28
N PHE A 41 5.45 -3.78 -13.00
CA PHE A 41 4.32 -3.69 -12.10
C PHE A 41 4.16 -2.25 -11.62
N ARG A 42 2.92 -1.82 -11.52
CA ARG A 42 2.59 -0.49 -11.04
C ARG A 42 1.36 -0.59 -10.14
N TRP A 43 1.22 0.37 -9.24
CA TRP A 43 0.03 0.47 -8.39
C TRP A 43 -0.74 1.72 -8.75
N ASP A 44 -2.06 1.61 -8.71
CA ASP A 44 -2.90 2.79 -8.83
C ASP A 44 -2.83 3.55 -7.51
N GLU A 45 -2.43 4.81 -7.58
CA GLU A 45 -2.30 5.64 -6.38
C GLU A 45 -3.60 5.71 -5.58
N THR A 46 -4.73 5.74 -6.27
CA THR A 46 -6.04 5.77 -5.61
C THR A 46 -6.25 4.52 -4.75
N ASP A 47 -5.84 3.37 -5.25
CA ASP A 47 -5.95 2.12 -4.48
C ASP A 47 -5.08 2.16 -3.23
N ILE A 48 -3.86 2.67 -3.35
CA ILE A 48 -2.96 2.81 -2.22
C ILE A 48 -3.53 3.78 -1.18
N ASP A 49 -4.01 4.92 -1.63
CA ASP A 49 -4.60 5.91 -0.73
C ASP A 49 -5.83 5.37 -0.04
N ARG A 50 -6.66 4.64 -0.74
CA ARG A 50 -7.86 4.03 -0.19
C ARG A 50 -7.50 3.00 0.88
N TRP A 51 -6.49 2.19 0.61
CA TRP A 51 -6.00 1.21 1.58
C TRP A 51 -5.44 1.88 2.83
N LEU A 52 -4.65 2.94 2.65
CA LEU A 52 -4.10 3.69 3.77
C LEU A 52 -5.19 4.33 4.62
N THR A 53 -6.21 4.88 3.99
CA THR A 53 -7.34 5.48 4.69
C THR A 53 -8.07 4.42 5.53
N ALA A 54 -8.28 3.24 4.96
CA ALA A 54 -8.93 2.15 5.68
C ALA A 54 -8.09 1.70 6.87
N LYS A 55 -6.77 1.63 6.71
CA LYS A 55 -5.87 1.27 7.81
C LYS A 55 -5.90 2.32 8.90
N LYS A 56 -5.86 3.58 8.52
CA LYS A 56 -5.91 4.69 9.47
C LYS A 56 -7.18 4.65 10.30
N GLU A 57 -8.32 4.47 9.65
CA GLU A 57 -9.60 4.40 10.35
C GLU A 57 -9.68 3.18 11.26
N SER A 58 -9.20 2.04 10.79
CA SER A 58 -9.22 0.80 11.57
C SER A 58 -8.37 0.91 12.83
N ILE A 59 -7.18 1.51 12.71
CA ILE A 59 -6.24 1.61 13.83
C ILE A 59 -6.58 2.78 14.74
N TYR A 60 -6.70 3.97 14.17
CA TYR A 60 -6.89 5.18 14.97
C TYR A 60 -8.30 5.33 15.49
N GLY A 61 -9.29 4.88 14.75
CA GLY A 61 -10.65 4.87 15.23
C GLY A 61 -10.80 4.05 16.50
N THR A 62 -10.23 2.85 16.47
CA THR A 62 -10.24 1.96 17.62
C THR A 62 -9.44 2.55 18.78
N SER A 63 -8.27 3.10 18.47
CA SER A 63 -7.44 3.72 19.48
C SER A 63 -8.12 4.90 20.13
N THR A 64 -8.81 5.71 19.34
CA THR A 64 -9.53 6.87 19.84
C THR A 64 -10.63 6.45 20.80
N GLU A 65 -11.34 5.42 20.48
CA GLU A 65 -12.39 4.90 21.33
C GLU A 65 -11.83 4.33 22.63
N ALA A 66 -10.69 3.67 22.52
CA ALA A 66 -10.04 3.10 23.69
C ALA A 66 -9.44 4.18 24.58
N GLY A 67 -9.04 5.26 23.96
CA GLY A 67 -8.44 6.36 24.69
C GLY A 67 -9.46 7.29 25.24
#